data_fa86085bc5a9b7e5df38a37ee7759862
#
_entry.id   fa86085bc5a9b7e5df38a37ee7759862
#
_cell.length_a   1.000
_cell.length_b   1.000
_cell.length_c   1.000
_cell.angle_alpha   90.00
_cell.angle_beta   90.00
_cell.angle_gamma   90.00
#
_symmetry.space_group_name_H-M   'P 1'
#
loop_
_entity.id
_entity.type
_entity.pdbx_description
1 polymer ?
#
loop_
_entity_poly.entity_id
_entity_poly.type
_entity_poly.pdbx_seq_one_letter_code
_entity_poly.pdbx_strand_id
1 'polypeptide(L)'
;MITNRQLSILNAIVEDYVDLGQPIGSKTLIDRHNLNVSPATIRNEMKYLEELNFLEKIHSSSGRAPSEQGFRLYVNQLLKQTSHQKQNKVQRLNQLLIENHYDISSALSYFADELSIKSQYATLVVRPNHKTDIINNVHLIRANSSIIIMVIIYNSGHVEHLHLSESMEFNDDRLTRISNFLTDNYYKSQFDFNKKLKQFTNSIAEQSFINELTIMLTSHIHKQSNSIFMGGKVKLIDALNETNVSSIQPILQYLESEKIIELLEDISTSEINVKIGHEIDEGLSDISIITSQYHFDDALKGQIAVIGPTAMHYQNVIQLLNQIW
;
A
#
# COMPACT_ATOMS: atom_id res chain seq x y z
N MET A 1 3.37 -3.36 35.88
CA MET A 1 2.79 -2.19 35.14
C MET A 1 3.86 -1.12 35.07
N ILE A 2 4.05 -0.52 33.91
CA ILE A 2 4.98 0.59 33.70
C ILE A 2 4.36 1.88 34.28
N THR A 3 5.17 2.67 34.97
CA THR A 3 4.76 3.98 35.50
C THR A 3 4.79 5.06 34.41
N ASN A 4 4.08 6.18 34.59
CA ASN A 4 4.11 7.30 33.65
C ASN A 4 5.53 7.83 33.41
N ARG A 5 6.40 7.83 34.44
CA ARG A 5 7.79 8.25 34.29
C ARG A 5 8.60 7.29 33.42
N GLN A 6 8.46 5.97 33.62
CA GLN A 6 9.11 4.96 32.80
C GLN A 6 8.65 5.05 31.35
N LEU A 7 7.38 5.32 31.15
CA LEU A 7 6.79 5.51 29.84
C LEU A 7 7.36 6.76 29.13
N SER A 8 7.48 7.88 29.85
CA SER A 8 8.11 9.10 29.30
C SER A 8 9.59 8.87 28.96
N ILE A 9 10.31 8.11 29.78
CA ILE A 9 11.71 7.76 29.50
C ILE A 9 11.81 6.85 28.26
N LEU A 10 10.93 5.85 28.13
CA LEU A 10 10.91 4.99 26.94
C LEU A 10 10.63 5.81 25.66
N ASN A 11 9.64 6.70 25.71
CA ASN A 11 9.31 7.56 24.56
C ASN A 11 10.50 8.43 24.15
N ALA A 12 11.16 9.07 25.13
CA ALA A 12 12.34 9.88 24.89
C ALA A 12 13.50 9.05 24.28
N ILE A 13 13.69 7.79 24.75
CA ILE A 13 14.70 6.89 24.17
C ILE A 13 14.34 6.52 22.74
N VAL A 14 13.07 6.22 22.43
CA VAL A 14 12.63 5.88 21.07
C VAL A 14 12.86 7.06 20.13
N GLU A 15 12.43 8.26 20.53
CA GLU A 15 12.60 9.48 19.72
C GLU A 15 14.08 9.78 19.46
N ASP A 16 14.91 9.79 20.52
CA ASP A 16 16.35 10.03 20.36
C ASP A 16 17.06 8.94 19.56
N TYR A 17 16.65 7.67 19.68
CA TYR A 17 17.22 6.57 18.93
C TYR A 17 16.91 6.68 17.44
N VAL A 18 15.70 7.05 17.10
CA VAL A 18 15.29 7.30 15.70
C VAL A 18 16.05 8.50 15.10
N ASP A 19 16.24 9.58 15.88
CA ASP A 19 16.96 10.77 15.44
C ASP A 19 18.46 10.55 15.26
N LEU A 20 19.10 9.82 16.18
CA LEU A 20 20.55 9.73 16.29
C LEU A 20 21.14 8.44 15.67
N GLY A 21 20.31 7.42 15.44
CA GLY A 21 20.75 6.13 14.89
C GLY A 21 21.70 5.34 15.81
N GLN A 22 21.75 5.65 17.11
CA GLN A 22 22.69 5.02 18.07
C GLN A 22 22.07 4.83 19.46
N PRO A 23 22.56 3.86 20.25
CA PRO A 23 22.06 3.61 21.59
C PRO A 23 22.16 4.83 22.49
N ILE A 24 21.10 5.08 23.28
CA ILE A 24 20.92 6.31 24.06
C ILE A 24 21.42 6.12 25.49
N GLY A 25 22.27 7.05 25.93
CA GLY A 25 22.79 7.12 27.30
C GLY A 25 21.94 8.00 28.22
N SER A 26 22.00 7.75 29.55
CA SER A 26 21.26 8.55 30.53
C SER A 26 21.61 10.05 30.51
N LYS A 27 22.84 10.43 30.13
CA LYS A 27 23.25 11.83 30.02
C LYS A 27 22.60 12.49 28.81
N THR A 28 22.59 11.82 27.68
CA THR A 28 21.96 12.30 26.43
C THR A 28 20.47 12.60 26.67
N LEU A 29 19.74 11.70 27.37
CA LEU A 29 18.32 11.92 27.69
C LEU A 29 18.10 13.17 28.55
N ILE A 30 18.94 13.41 29.55
CA ILE A 30 18.82 14.61 30.41
C ILE A 30 19.06 15.86 29.58
N ASP A 31 20.11 15.86 28.77
CA ASP A 31 20.53 17.03 28.00
C ASP A 31 19.49 17.40 26.92
N ARG A 32 18.83 16.40 26.30
CA ARG A 32 17.85 16.64 25.22
C ARG A 32 16.41 16.89 25.71
N HIS A 33 15.99 16.25 26.80
CA HIS A 33 14.59 16.31 27.25
C HIS A 33 14.39 17.08 28.55
N ASN A 34 15.43 17.78 29.07
CA ASN A 34 15.38 18.58 30.32
C ASN A 34 14.73 17.81 31.49
N LEU A 35 15.06 16.52 31.63
CA LEU A 35 14.46 15.66 32.66
C LEU A 35 14.98 16.08 34.05
N ASN A 36 14.06 16.48 34.97
CA ASN A 36 14.36 16.88 36.34
C ASN A 36 14.64 15.66 37.25
N VAL A 37 15.53 14.74 36.81
CA VAL A 37 15.93 13.56 37.57
C VAL A 37 17.42 13.31 37.42
N SER A 38 18.03 12.62 38.38
CA SER A 38 19.46 12.35 38.36
C SER A 38 19.81 11.31 37.25
N PRO A 39 21.06 11.36 36.72
CA PRO A 39 21.51 10.33 35.78
C PRO A 39 21.46 8.91 36.38
N ALA A 40 21.65 8.77 37.68
CA ALA A 40 21.53 7.50 38.39
C ALA A 40 20.09 6.97 38.38
N THR A 41 19.12 7.85 38.60
CA THR A 41 17.69 7.51 38.54
C THR A 41 17.33 7.01 37.12
N ILE A 42 17.75 7.75 36.08
CA ILE A 42 17.46 7.34 34.69
C ILE A 42 18.09 5.97 34.38
N ARG A 43 19.34 5.71 34.81
CA ARG A 43 19.97 4.39 34.62
C ARG A 43 19.17 3.25 35.26
N ASN A 44 18.63 3.47 36.45
CA ASN A 44 17.80 2.48 37.12
C ASN A 44 16.48 2.24 36.39
N GLU A 45 15.82 3.29 35.88
CA GLU A 45 14.61 3.12 35.08
C GLU A 45 14.89 2.44 33.74
N MET A 46 16.00 2.79 33.06
CA MET A 46 16.43 2.11 31.83
C MET A 46 16.73 0.61 32.08
N LYS A 47 17.37 0.28 33.21
CA LYS A 47 17.62 -1.11 33.60
C LYS A 47 16.30 -1.88 33.82
N TYR A 48 15.34 -1.25 34.49
CA TYR A 48 14.01 -1.85 34.71
C TYR A 48 13.27 -2.06 33.38
N LEU A 49 13.32 -1.10 32.45
CA LEU A 49 12.74 -1.24 31.11
C LEU A 49 13.44 -2.33 30.28
N GLU A 50 14.75 -2.54 30.46
CA GLU A 50 15.50 -3.64 29.86
C GLU A 50 15.05 -4.99 30.45
N GLU A 51 14.87 -5.10 31.75
CA GLU A 51 14.35 -6.30 32.43
C GLU A 51 12.93 -6.68 31.96
N LEU A 52 12.15 -5.69 31.52
CA LEU A 52 10.83 -5.87 30.91
C LEU A 52 10.86 -6.06 29.39
N ASN A 53 12.03 -6.21 28.78
CA ASN A 53 12.23 -6.35 27.34
C ASN A 53 11.72 -5.18 26.47
N PHE A 54 11.57 -3.96 27.01
CA PHE A 54 11.26 -2.76 26.22
C PHE A 54 12.52 -2.07 25.68
N LEU A 55 13.66 -2.30 26.32
CA LEU A 55 14.97 -1.83 25.90
C LEU A 55 15.93 -3.00 25.79
N GLU A 56 16.92 -2.83 24.95
CA GLU A 56 18.00 -3.80 24.78
C GLU A 56 19.37 -3.12 24.84
N LYS A 57 20.39 -3.93 25.14
CA LYS A 57 21.77 -3.50 25.24
C LYS A 57 22.54 -4.04 24.05
N ILE A 58 22.96 -3.18 23.14
CA ILE A 58 23.70 -3.59 21.94
C ILE A 58 25.15 -3.98 22.30
N HIS A 59 25.81 -3.23 23.21
CA HIS A 59 27.17 -3.51 23.66
C HIS A 59 27.32 -3.28 25.18
N SER A 60 28.28 -3.95 25.81
CA SER A 60 28.46 -3.96 27.28
C SER A 60 28.67 -2.59 27.93
N SER A 61 29.18 -1.59 27.21
CA SER A 61 29.46 -0.22 27.69
C SER A 61 28.56 0.85 27.11
N SER A 62 27.61 0.50 26.25
CA SER A 62 26.79 1.45 25.51
C SER A 62 25.47 1.80 26.21
N GLY A 63 24.78 2.82 25.70
CA GLY A 63 23.41 3.16 26.07
C GLY A 63 22.42 2.01 25.83
N ARG A 64 21.17 2.34 25.70
CA ARG A 64 20.09 1.40 25.41
C ARG A 64 19.45 1.74 24.07
N ALA A 65 19.03 0.72 23.34
CA ALA A 65 18.17 0.83 22.16
C ALA A 65 16.77 0.31 22.49
N PRO A 66 15.73 0.80 21.83
CA PRO A 66 14.40 0.21 21.92
C PRO A 66 14.40 -1.20 21.32
N SER A 67 13.75 -2.14 21.98
CA SER A 67 13.40 -3.44 21.36
C SER A 67 12.13 -3.30 20.49
N GLU A 68 11.76 -4.34 19.74
CA GLU A 68 10.48 -4.36 19.02
C GLU A 68 9.29 -4.12 19.96
N GLN A 69 9.31 -4.68 21.17
CA GLN A 69 8.28 -4.44 22.18
C GLN A 69 8.29 -2.99 22.67
N GLY A 70 9.45 -2.37 22.76
CA GLY A 70 9.60 -0.94 23.07
C GLY A 70 8.97 -0.05 21.99
N PHE A 71 9.30 -0.30 20.72
CA PHE A 71 8.66 0.39 19.60
C PHE A 71 7.14 0.15 19.56
N ARG A 72 6.69 -1.09 19.78
CA ARG A 72 5.26 -1.42 19.84
C ARG A 72 4.52 -0.63 20.91
N LEU A 73 5.09 -0.54 22.11
CA LEU A 73 4.49 0.22 23.21
C LEU A 73 4.38 1.72 22.87
N TYR A 74 5.45 2.30 22.31
CA TYR A 74 5.48 3.68 21.83
C TYR A 74 4.39 3.94 20.77
N VAL A 75 4.33 3.12 19.73
CA VAL A 75 3.35 3.23 18.64
C VAL A 75 1.91 3.12 19.16
N ASN A 76 1.64 2.20 20.08
CA ASN A 76 0.31 2.04 20.67
C ASN A 76 -0.17 3.31 21.40
N GLN A 77 0.75 4.09 21.94
CA GLN A 77 0.41 5.39 22.56
C GLN A 77 0.12 6.45 21.51
N LEU A 78 0.93 6.53 20.46
CA LEU A 78 0.70 7.45 19.35
C LEU A 78 -0.69 7.23 18.72
N LEU A 79 -1.05 5.98 18.47
CA LEU A 79 -2.34 5.62 17.87
C LEU A 79 -3.52 6.03 18.79
N LYS A 80 -3.40 5.87 20.10
CA LYS A 80 -4.44 6.32 21.05
C LYS A 80 -4.64 7.83 21.07
N GLN A 81 -3.57 8.61 20.87
CA GLN A 81 -3.63 10.07 20.87
C GLN A 81 -4.23 10.64 19.58
N THR A 82 -4.06 9.91 18.45
CA THR A 82 -4.45 10.38 17.11
C THR A 82 -5.87 10.01 16.70
N SER A 83 -6.55 9.10 17.40
CA SER A 83 -7.91 8.62 17.07
C SER A 83 -9.03 9.69 17.10
N HIS A 84 -8.72 10.93 17.49
CA HIS A 84 -9.70 12.01 17.65
C HIS A 84 -9.68 13.10 16.56
N GLN A 85 -8.81 13.03 15.57
CA GLN A 85 -8.70 14.07 14.53
C GLN A 85 -9.28 13.61 13.18
N LYS A 86 -10.60 13.66 13.03
CA LYS A 86 -11.26 13.54 11.71
C LYS A 86 -11.20 14.89 11.00
N GLN A 87 -10.40 15.02 9.94
CA GLN A 87 -10.43 16.17 9.04
C GLN A 87 -10.78 15.72 7.61
N ASN A 88 -11.59 16.51 6.88
CA ASN A 88 -12.03 16.27 5.49
C ASN A 88 -10.85 16.37 4.50
N LYS A 89 -10.53 15.30 3.76
CA LYS A 89 -9.21 15.20 3.12
C LYS A 89 -9.14 14.55 1.73
N VAL A 90 -10.25 14.35 1.06
CA VAL A 90 -10.31 13.74 -0.29
C VAL A 90 -9.72 14.65 -1.39
N GLN A 91 -9.33 15.90 -1.06
CA GLN A 91 -9.01 16.91 -2.08
C GLN A 91 -7.75 16.62 -2.91
N ARG A 92 -6.68 16.03 -2.33
CA ARG A 92 -5.39 15.91 -3.05
C ARG A 92 -5.43 14.86 -4.16
N LEU A 93 -6.01 13.71 -3.91
CA LEU A 93 -6.13 12.66 -4.95
C LEU A 93 -7.03 13.10 -6.10
N ASN A 94 -8.13 13.79 -5.79
CA ASN A 94 -9.01 14.37 -6.82
C ASN A 94 -8.28 15.42 -7.67
N GLN A 95 -7.41 16.24 -7.08
CA GLN A 95 -6.56 17.16 -7.84
C GLN A 95 -5.61 16.43 -8.77
N LEU A 96 -4.93 15.38 -8.27
CA LEU A 96 -4.04 14.55 -9.08
C LEU A 96 -4.76 13.87 -10.24
N LEU A 97 -6.01 13.43 -10.04
CA LEU A 97 -6.83 12.89 -11.12
C LEU A 97 -7.09 13.92 -12.22
N ILE A 98 -7.46 15.14 -11.84
CA ILE A 98 -7.67 16.24 -12.79
C ILE A 98 -6.35 16.57 -13.52
N GLU A 99 -5.24 16.72 -12.77
CA GLU A 99 -3.91 17.02 -13.31
C GLU A 99 -3.42 15.94 -14.29
N ASN A 100 -3.82 14.69 -14.08
CA ASN A 100 -3.46 13.54 -14.93
C ASN A 100 -4.59 13.14 -15.90
N HIS A 101 -5.47 14.07 -16.27
CA HIS A 101 -6.53 13.84 -17.25
C HIS A 101 -7.41 12.60 -16.94
N TYR A 102 -7.66 12.34 -15.66
CA TYR A 102 -8.40 11.18 -15.14
C TYR A 102 -7.72 9.81 -15.40
N ASP A 103 -6.43 9.78 -15.76
CA ASP A 103 -5.67 8.53 -15.74
C ASP A 103 -5.34 8.14 -14.29
N ILE A 104 -6.10 7.17 -13.79
CA ILE A 104 -6.00 6.67 -12.41
C ILE A 104 -4.60 6.11 -12.13
N SER A 105 -4.00 5.40 -13.07
CA SER A 105 -2.69 4.77 -12.87
C SER A 105 -1.60 5.82 -12.68
N SER A 106 -1.57 6.84 -13.52
CA SER A 106 -0.65 7.97 -13.37
C SER A 106 -0.91 8.74 -12.07
N ALA A 107 -2.18 9.04 -11.75
CA ALA A 107 -2.53 9.76 -10.53
C ALA A 107 -2.08 9.00 -9.26
N LEU A 108 -2.29 7.68 -9.19
CA LEU A 108 -1.86 6.85 -8.06
C LEU A 108 -0.34 6.71 -7.97
N SER A 109 0.36 6.66 -9.12
CA SER A 109 1.82 6.68 -9.15
C SER A 109 2.38 7.99 -8.60
N TYR A 110 1.88 9.13 -9.06
CA TYR A 110 2.27 10.45 -8.52
C TYR A 110 1.92 10.58 -7.03
N PHE A 111 0.79 10.05 -6.61
CA PHE A 111 0.39 10.05 -5.21
C PHE A 111 1.36 9.23 -4.34
N ALA A 112 1.77 8.04 -4.79
CA ALA A 112 2.78 7.24 -4.11
C ALA A 112 4.12 7.99 -3.99
N ASP A 113 4.57 8.65 -5.05
CA ASP A 113 5.81 9.42 -5.03
C ASP A 113 5.72 10.62 -4.09
N GLU A 114 4.61 11.37 -4.11
CA GLU A 114 4.38 12.50 -3.19
C GLU A 114 4.39 12.06 -1.73
N LEU A 115 3.72 10.93 -1.42
CA LEU A 115 3.74 10.34 -0.09
C LEU A 115 5.14 9.92 0.34
N SER A 116 5.90 9.32 -0.56
CA SER A 116 7.29 8.95 -0.28
C SER A 116 8.16 10.17 0.00
N ILE A 117 8.00 11.26 -0.75
CA ILE A 117 8.75 12.50 -0.51
C ILE A 117 8.43 13.06 0.88
N LYS A 118 7.15 13.09 1.27
CA LYS A 118 6.70 13.64 2.56
C LYS A 118 7.03 12.75 3.75
N SER A 119 6.88 11.45 3.60
CA SER A 119 7.18 10.48 4.68
C SER A 119 8.67 10.24 4.85
N GLN A 120 9.49 10.48 3.82
CA GLN A 120 10.89 10.08 3.69
C GLN A 120 11.12 8.57 3.58
N TYR A 121 10.07 7.76 3.41
CA TYR A 121 10.11 6.30 3.31
C TYR A 121 9.52 5.82 1.99
N ALA A 122 9.69 4.52 1.69
CA ALA A 122 8.99 3.91 0.57
C ALA A 122 7.49 3.82 0.86
N THR A 123 6.69 4.04 -0.17
CA THR A 123 5.23 3.98 -0.06
C THR A 123 4.64 3.07 -1.12
N LEU A 124 3.59 2.35 -0.74
CA LEU A 124 2.76 1.58 -1.64
C LEU A 124 1.36 2.18 -1.64
N VAL A 125 0.81 2.36 -2.81
CA VAL A 125 -0.59 2.76 -2.99
C VAL A 125 -1.26 1.65 -3.78
N VAL A 126 -2.24 1.00 -3.17
CA VAL A 126 -3.04 -0.04 -3.84
C VAL A 126 -4.24 0.60 -4.47
N ARG A 127 -4.46 0.31 -5.74
CA ARG A 127 -5.65 0.77 -6.46
C ARG A 127 -6.91 0.36 -5.69
N PRO A 128 -7.94 1.22 -5.63
CA PRO A 128 -9.23 0.84 -5.08
C PRO A 128 -9.74 -0.43 -5.76
N ASN A 129 -10.18 -1.41 -4.95
CA ASN A 129 -10.67 -2.66 -5.51
C ASN A 129 -12.06 -2.44 -6.12
N HIS A 130 -12.13 -2.50 -7.43
CA HIS A 130 -13.34 -2.34 -8.21
C HIS A 130 -14.19 -3.63 -8.27
N LYS A 131 -14.24 -4.45 -7.18
CA LYS A 131 -15.17 -5.61 -7.16
C LYS A 131 -16.61 -5.23 -7.51
N THR A 132 -16.92 -3.94 -7.48
CA THR A 132 -18.23 -3.37 -7.82
C THR A 132 -18.21 -2.47 -9.06
N ASP A 133 -17.05 -2.20 -9.66
CA ASP A 133 -17.00 -1.35 -10.86
C ASP A 133 -17.51 -2.15 -12.06
N ILE A 134 -18.68 -1.78 -12.52
CA ILE A 134 -19.37 -2.46 -13.61
C ILE A 134 -18.83 -1.88 -14.91
N ILE A 135 -18.47 -2.75 -15.84
CA ILE A 135 -18.17 -2.31 -17.21
C ILE A 135 -19.43 -1.72 -17.80
N ASN A 136 -19.34 -0.48 -18.23
CA ASN A 136 -20.40 0.24 -18.93
C ASN A 136 -20.43 -0.16 -20.41
N ASN A 137 -19.25 -0.09 -21.07
CA ASN A 137 -19.13 -0.42 -22.48
C ASN A 137 -17.79 -1.11 -22.79
N VAL A 138 -17.84 -1.98 -23.79
CA VAL A 138 -16.64 -2.56 -24.43
C VAL A 138 -16.66 -2.17 -25.91
N HIS A 139 -15.56 -1.61 -26.41
CA HIS A 139 -15.40 -1.27 -27.83
C HIS A 139 -14.20 -1.98 -28.43
N LEU A 140 -14.39 -2.60 -29.59
CA LEU A 140 -13.32 -3.17 -30.40
C LEU A 140 -13.04 -2.23 -31.56
N ILE A 141 -11.80 -1.75 -31.64
CA ILE A 141 -11.37 -0.78 -32.64
C ILE A 141 -10.21 -1.38 -33.43
N ARG A 142 -10.31 -1.41 -34.74
CA ARG A 142 -9.20 -1.84 -35.59
C ARG A 142 -8.12 -0.76 -35.63
N ALA A 143 -6.94 -1.07 -35.12
CA ALA A 143 -5.79 -0.17 -35.20
C ALA A 143 -5.04 -0.31 -36.53
N ASN A 144 -4.90 -1.55 -37.02
CA ASN A 144 -4.31 -1.89 -38.33
C ASN A 144 -4.77 -3.29 -38.77
N SER A 145 -4.16 -3.83 -39.87
CA SER A 145 -4.52 -5.15 -40.43
C SER A 145 -4.35 -6.32 -39.43
N SER A 146 -3.56 -6.18 -38.37
CA SER A 146 -3.19 -7.28 -37.48
C SER A 146 -3.46 -6.97 -36.00
N ILE A 147 -3.92 -5.75 -35.66
CA ILE A 147 -4.12 -5.32 -34.28
C ILE A 147 -5.53 -4.77 -34.13
N ILE A 148 -6.25 -5.33 -33.17
CA ILE A 148 -7.51 -4.81 -32.64
C ILE A 148 -7.24 -4.28 -31.21
N ILE A 149 -7.76 -3.11 -30.88
CA ILE A 149 -7.74 -2.55 -29.53
C ILE A 149 -9.09 -2.78 -28.90
N MET A 150 -9.15 -3.47 -27.78
CA MET A 150 -10.34 -3.54 -26.93
C MET A 150 -10.29 -2.39 -25.91
N VAL A 151 -11.23 -1.46 -26.00
CA VAL A 151 -11.40 -0.35 -25.06
C VAL A 151 -12.52 -0.73 -24.09
N ILE A 152 -12.23 -0.68 -22.81
CA ILE A 152 -13.15 -1.03 -21.72
C ILE A 152 -13.48 0.27 -20.99
N ILE A 153 -14.73 0.61 -20.90
CA ILE A 153 -15.23 1.81 -20.22
C ILE A 153 -16.03 1.36 -19.00
N TYR A 154 -15.62 1.81 -17.82
CA TYR A 154 -16.27 1.51 -16.55
C TYR A 154 -17.29 2.60 -16.17
N ASN A 155 -18.24 2.25 -15.30
CA ASN A 155 -19.24 3.20 -14.79
C ASN A 155 -18.62 4.39 -14.02
N SER A 156 -17.43 4.19 -13.44
CA SER A 156 -16.62 5.24 -12.82
C SER A 156 -16.09 6.29 -13.82
N GLY A 157 -16.28 6.07 -15.15
CA GLY A 157 -15.66 6.88 -16.19
C GLY A 157 -14.21 6.48 -16.51
N HIS A 158 -13.66 5.50 -15.80
CA HIS A 158 -12.33 4.96 -16.10
C HIS A 158 -12.34 4.22 -17.44
N VAL A 159 -11.26 4.36 -18.20
CA VAL A 159 -11.08 3.72 -19.52
C VAL A 159 -9.79 2.93 -19.54
N GLU A 160 -9.87 1.72 -20.01
CA GLU A 160 -8.73 0.82 -20.19
C GLU A 160 -8.66 0.30 -21.63
N HIS A 161 -7.49 -0.16 -22.03
CA HIS A 161 -7.35 -0.74 -23.35
C HIS A 161 -6.42 -1.97 -23.34
N LEU A 162 -6.78 -2.95 -24.15
CA LEU A 162 -6.00 -4.15 -24.39
C LEU A 162 -5.69 -4.26 -25.87
N HIS A 163 -4.45 -4.65 -26.22
CA HIS A 163 -4.04 -4.91 -27.58
C HIS A 163 -4.19 -6.40 -27.90
N LEU A 164 -4.88 -6.68 -29.00
CA LEU A 164 -5.16 -8.02 -29.48
C LEU A 164 -4.47 -8.21 -30.81
N SER A 165 -3.67 -9.26 -30.95
CA SER A 165 -3.17 -9.71 -32.27
C SER A 165 -4.21 -10.62 -32.90
N GLU A 166 -4.79 -10.22 -34.01
CA GLU A 166 -5.82 -11.01 -34.70
C GLU A 166 -5.56 -11.08 -36.18
N SER A 167 -5.64 -12.30 -36.71
CA SER A 167 -5.48 -12.59 -38.13
C SER A 167 -6.81 -12.64 -38.88
N MET A 168 -7.95 -12.63 -38.18
CA MET A 168 -9.27 -12.67 -38.84
C MET A 168 -9.67 -11.30 -39.37
N GLU A 169 -10.13 -11.28 -40.61
CA GLU A 169 -10.65 -10.08 -41.24
C GLU A 169 -12.11 -9.82 -40.81
N PHE A 170 -12.30 -9.09 -39.71
CA PHE A 170 -13.59 -8.52 -39.34
C PHE A 170 -13.72 -7.12 -39.96
N ASN A 171 -14.86 -6.79 -40.54
CA ASN A 171 -15.17 -5.39 -40.88
C ASN A 171 -15.61 -4.65 -39.64
N ASP A 172 -15.62 -3.31 -39.67
CA ASP A 172 -15.92 -2.44 -38.53
C ASP A 172 -17.35 -2.65 -38.03
N ASP A 173 -18.31 -2.92 -38.89
CA ASP A 173 -19.70 -3.24 -38.48
C ASP A 173 -19.73 -4.53 -37.63
N ARG A 174 -18.92 -5.53 -38.00
CA ARG A 174 -18.86 -6.78 -37.25
C ARG A 174 -18.19 -6.58 -35.90
N LEU A 175 -17.09 -5.84 -35.85
CA LEU A 175 -16.43 -5.47 -34.59
C LEU A 175 -17.40 -4.71 -33.65
N THR A 176 -18.19 -3.77 -34.18
CA THR A 176 -19.21 -3.04 -33.40
C THR A 176 -20.28 -4.01 -32.86
N ARG A 177 -20.75 -4.98 -33.65
CA ARG A 177 -21.72 -5.98 -33.17
C ARG A 177 -21.14 -6.89 -32.09
N ILE A 178 -19.88 -7.32 -32.22
CA ILE A 178 -19.18 -8.09 -31.18
C ILE A 178 -19.00 -7.25 -29.92
N SER A 179 -18.66 -5.98 -30.03
CA SER A 179 -18.54 -5.04 -28.91
C SER A 179 -19.82 -4.96 -28.10
N ASN A 180 -20.96 -4.75 -28.76
CA ASN A 180 -22.28 -4.70 -28.13
C ASN A 180 -22.62 -6.06 -27.48
N PHE A 181 -22.32 -7.16 -28.15
CA PHE A 181 -22.55 -8.49 -27.61
C PHE A 181 -21.74 -8.72 -26.31
N LEU A 182 -20.48 -8.32 -26.27
CA LEU A 182 -19.64 -8.42 -25.08
C LEU A 182 -20.19 -7.53 -23.95
N THR A 183 -20.50 -6.28 -24.23
CA THR A 183 -21.07 -5.34 -23.27
C THR A 183 -22.31 -5.91 -22.58
N ASP A 184 -23.22 -6.52 -23.35
CA ASP A 184 -24.49 -7.03 -22.83
C ASP A 184 -24.37 -8.39 -22.11
N ASN A 185 -23.26 -9.11 -22.30
CA ASN A 185 -23.20 -10.52 -21.92
C ASN A 185 -21.97 -10.94 -21.11
N TYR A 186 -20.91 -10.12 -20.95
CA TYR A 186 -19.66 -10.51 -20.28
C TYR A 186 -19.85 -10.99 -18.83
N TYR A 187 -20.85 -10.46 -18.12
CA TYR A 187 -21.14 -10.74 -16.72
C TYR A 187 -22.05 -11.97 -16.48
N LYS A 188 -22.54 -12.60 -17.56
CA LYS A 188 -23.48 -13.72 -17.46
C LYS A 188 -22.77 -15.01 -17.09
N SER A 189 -23.52 -15.95 -16.53
CA SER A 189 -23.02 -17.31 -16.32
C SER A 189 -22.48 -17.89 -17.63
N GLN A 190 -21.46 -18.75 -17.55
CA GLN A 190 -20.88 -19.36 -18.76
C GLN A 190 -21.91 -20.14 -19.59
N PHE A 191 -22.93 -20.71 -18.93
CA PHE A 191 -24.02 -21.42 -19.60
C PHE A 191 -24.88 -20.44 -20.44
N ASP A 192 -25.31 -19.33 -19.85
CA ASP A 192 -26.12 -18.34 -20.55
C ASP A 192 -25.36 -17.61 -21.64
N PHE A 193 -24.08 -17.31 -21.38
CA PHE A 193 -23.19 -16.72 -22.36
C PHE A 193 -23.06 -17.63 -23.59
N ASN A 194 -22.72 -18.91 -23.41
CA ASN A 194 -22.56 -19.85 -24.50
C ASN A 194 -23.85 -20.08 -25.30
N LYS A 195 -25.01 -20.06 -24.61
CA LYS A 195 -26.32 -20.15 -25.29
C LYS A 195 -26.54 -18.94 -26.21
N LYS A 196 -26.25 -17.72 -25.72
CA LYS A 196 -26.39 -16.51 -26.52
C LYS A 196 -25.35 -16.39 -27.62
N LEU A 197 -24.12 -16.85 -27.39
CA LEU A 197 -23.05 -16.85 -28.37
C LEU A 197 -23.43 -17.73 -29.58
N LYS A 198 -24.02 -18.91 -29.36
CA LYS A 198 -24.53 -19.78 -30.43
C LYS A 198 -25.68 -19.15 -31.23
N GLN A 199 -26.46 -18.27 -30.62
CA GLN A 199 -27.51 -17.50 -31.32
C GLN A 199 -26.93 -16.30 -32.06
N PHE A 200 -25.81 -15.73 -31.59
CA PHE A 200 -25.18 -14.58 -32.20
C PHE A 200 -24.39 -14.92 -33.46
N THR A 201 -23.72 -16.08 -33.48
CA THR A 201 -22.95 -16.56 -34.65
C THR A 201 -22.91 -18.08 -34.77
N ASN A 202 -22.96 -18.57 -35.98
CA ASN A 202 -22.75 -20.00 -36.32
C ASN A 202 -21.29 -20.33 -36.68
N SER A 203 -20.43 -19.32 -36.81
CA SER A 203 -19.01 -19.51 -37.13
C SER A 203 -18.25 -19.99 -35.90
N ILE A 204 -17.65 -21.18 -35.94
CA ILE A 204 -16.83 -21.74 -34.86
C ILE A 204 -15.62 -20.85 -34.58
N ALA A 205 -14.98 -20.33 -35.63
CA ALA A 205 -13.83 -19.43 -35.47
C ALA A 205 -14.21 -18.13 -34.77
N GLU A 206 -15.36 -17.52 -35.10
CA GLU A 206 -15.85 -16.33 -34.44
C GLU A 206 -16.30 -16.61 -33.00
N GLN A 207 -16.90 -17.78 -32.72
CA GLN A 207 -17.19 -18.18 -31.35
C GLN A 207 -15.95 -18.32 -30.51
N SER A 208 -14.87 -18.92 -31.08
CA SER A 208 -13.57 -19.04 -30.41
C SER A 208 -12.98 -17.66 -30.07
N PHE A 209 -12.98 -16.76 -31.04
CA PHE A 209 -12.51 -15.37 -30.84
C PHE A 209 -13.27 -14.63 -29.75
N ILE A 210 -14.60 -14.67 -29.76
CA ILE A 210 -15.42 -14.01 -28.74
C ILE A 210 -15.20 -14.63 -27.35
N ASN A 211 -15.02 -15.95 -27.25
CA ASN A 211 -14.66 -16.60 -25.98
C ASN A 211 -13.30 -16.15 -25.47
N GLU A 212 -12.30 -16.04 -26.34
CA GLU A 212 -10.97 -15.52 -25.99
C GLU A 212 -11.06 -14.09 -25.46
N LEU A 213 -11.78 -13.22 -26.16
CA LEU A 213 -12.04 -11.84 -25.69
C LEU A 213 -12.69 -11.81 -24.30
N THR A 214 -13.65 -12.70 -24.05
CA THR A 214 -14.34 -12.77 -22.74
C THR A 214 -13.40 -13.24 -21.64
N ILE A 215 -12.54 -14.23 -21.91
CA ILE A 215 -11.51 -14.69 -20.97
C ILE A 215 -10.51 -13.57 -20.68
N MET A 216 -10.04 -12.87 -21.71
CA MET A 216 -9.12 -11.74 -21.54
C MET A 216 -9.76 -10.63 -20.72
N LEU A 217 -11.00 -10.26 -21.03
CA LEU A 217 -11.76 -9.25 -20.31
C LEU A 217 -11.89 -9.60 -18.81
N THR A 218 -12.34 -10.82 -18.50
CA THR A 218 -12.52 -11.28 -17.12
C THR A 218 -11.21 -11.41 -16.37
N SER A 219 -10.16 -11.96 -17.01
CA SER A 219 -8.83 -12.07 -16.39
C SER A 219 -8.19 -10.69 -16.14
N HIS A 220 -8.45 -9.73 -17.04
CA HIS A 220 -7.94 -8.36 -16.89
C HIS A 220 -8.60 -7.65 -15.70
N ILE A 221 -9.91 -7.78 -15.53
CA ILE A 221 -10.64 -7.25 -14.37
C ILE A 221 -10.04 -7.81 -13.07
N HIS A 222 -9.75 -9.11 -13.02
CA HIS A 222 -9.16 -9.72 -11.81
C HIS A 222 -7.71 -9.26 -11.54
N LYS A 223 -6.90 -9.07 -12.57
CA LYS A 223 -5.50 -8.61 -12.40
C LYS A 223 -5.40 -7.15 -11.96
N GLN A 224 -6.28 -6.30 -12.44
CA GLN A 224 -6.23 -4.88 -12.12
C GLN A 224 -6.73 -4.54 -10.71
N SER A 225 -7.59 -5.38 -10.12
CA SER A 225 -8.04 -5.18 -8.74
C SER A 225 -6.88 -5.14 -7.72
N ASN A 226 -5.68 -5.60 -8.10
CA ASN A 226 -4.50 -5.71 -7.24
C ASN A 226 -3.30 -4.89 -7.72
N SER A 227 -3.51 -3.82 -8.51
CA SER A 227 -2.41 -2.97 -8.96
C SER A 227 -1.82 -2.17 -7.79
N ILE A 228 -0.51 -2.31 -7.58
CA ILE A 228 0.26 -1.61 -6.56
C ILE A 228 1.17 -0.60 -7.24
N PHE A 229 1.11 0.64 -6.80
CA PHE A 229 1.99 1.73 -7.22
C PHE A 229 2.99 2.01 -6.11
N MET A 230 4.28 2.01 -6.42
CA MET A 230 5.34 2.18 -5.44
C MET A 230 6.12 3.46 -5.68
N GLY A 231 6.11 4.35 -4.68
CA GLY A 231 6.98 5.52 -4.59
C GLY A 231 8.21 5.26 -3.73
N GLY A 232 9.32 5.93 -4.06
CA GLY A 232 10.52 5.92 -3.22
C GLY A 232 11.28 4.60 -3.13
N LYS A 233 11.35 3.81 -4.19
CA LYS A 233 12.12 2.54 -4.23
C LYS A 233 13.57 2.69 -3.75
N VAL A 234 14.23 3.79 -4.12
CA VAL A 234 15.61 4.08 -3.72
C VAL A 234 15.71 4.28 -2.20
N LYS A 235 14.74 4.98 -1.60
CA LYS A 235 14.72 5.20 -0.13
C LYS A 235 14.61 3.92 0.67
N LEU A 236 13.89 2.91 0.15
CA LEU A 236 13.84 1.61 0.79
C LEU A 236 15.23 0.96 0.78
N ILE A 237 15.91 0.99 -0.35
CA ILE A 237 17.27 0.43 -0.49
C ILE A 237 18.26 1.16 0.41
N ASP A 238 18.21 2.49 0.47
CA ASP A 238 19.09 3.31 1.31
C ASP A 238 18.87 3.02 2.80
N ALA A 239 17.62 2.99 3.25
CA ALA A 239 17.27 2.67 4.62
C ALA A 239 17.73 1.26 5.06
N LEU A 240 17.70 0.30 4.14
CA LEU A 240 18.13 -1.08 4.40
C LEU A 240 19.67 -1.23 4.37
N ASN A 241 20.36 -0.45 3.55
CA ASN A 241 21.84 -0.43 3.52
C ASN A 241 22.43 0.07 4.83
N GLU A 242 21.72 0.96 5.53
CA GLU A 242 22.15 1.48 6.84
C GLU A 242 21.97 0.44 7.96
N THR A 243 21.10 -0.54 7.79
CA THR A 243 20.78 -1.54 8.83
C THR A 243 21.49 -2.87 8.62
N ASN A 244 21.37 -3.49 7.47
CA ASN A 244 22.16 -4.71 7.13
C ASN A 244 21.82 -5.20 5.70
N VAL A 245 22.82 -5.45 4.86
CA VAL A 245 22.63 -5.88 3.45
C VAL A 245 21.88 -7.23 3.33
N SER A 246 21.96 -8.09 4.34
CA SER A 246 21.26 -9.40 4.34
C SER A 246 19.73 -9.30 4.41
N SER A 247 19.19 -8.17 4.83
CA SER A 247 17.75 -7.95 5.01
C SER A 247 17.04 -7.47 3.73
N ILE A 248 17.77 -7.03 2.69
CA ILE A 248 17.20 -6.47 1.46
C ILE A 248 16.46 -7.53 0.65
N GLN A 249 17.05 -8.69 0.47
CA GLN A 249 16.48 -9.75 -0.37
C GLN A 249 15.15 -10.29 0.15
N PRO A 250 14.98 -10.64 1.44
CA PRO A 250 13.71 -11.06 1.99
C PRO A 250 12.61 -9.98 1.82
N ILE A 251 12.98 -8.71 1.97
CA ILE A 251 12.03 -7.59 1.84
C ILE A 251 11.55 -7.45 0.40
N LEU A 252 12.47 -7.48 -0.58
CA LEU A 252 12.09 -7.42 -2.00
C LEU A 252 11.21 -8.62 -2.39
N GLN A 253 11.57 -9.83 -1.94
CA GLN A 253 10.75 -11.02 -2.16
C GLN A 253 9.35 -10.90 -1.55
N TYR A 254 9.24 -10.30 -0.36
CA TYR A 254 7.95 -10.06 0.29
C TYR A 254 7.11 -9.07 -0.50
N LEU A 255 7.70 -7.97 -0.97
CA LEU A 255 7.03 -6.94 -1.78
C LEU A 255 6.57 -7.45 -3.16
N GLU A 256 7.27 -8.42 -3.73
CA GLU A 256 6.92 -9.07 -5.00
C GLU A 256 5.94 -10.24 -4.83
N SER A 257 5.70 -10.68 -3.60
CA SER A 257 4.81 -11.80 -3.29
C SER A 257 3.36 -11.36 -3.13
N GLU A 258 2.43 -12.31 -3.24
CA GLU A 258 1.01 -12.08 -2.93
C GLU A 258 0.77 -11.72 -1.46
N LYS A 259 1.71 -12.04 -0.56
CA LYS A 259 1.62 -11.74 0.89
C LYS A 259 1.47 -10.25 1.18
N ILE A 260 2.09 -9.37 0.38
CA ILE A 260 1.92 -7.91 0.56
C ILE A 260 0.48 -7.49 0.26
N ILE A 261 -0.16 -8.12 -0.71
CA ILE A 261 -1.55 -7.86 -1.06
C ILE A 261 -2.47 -8.34 0.07
N GLU A 262 -2.24 -9.56 0.57
CA GLU A 262 -2.99 -10.11 1.71
C GLU A 262 -2.86 -9.22 2.95
N LEU A 263 -1.64 -8.75 3.26
CA LEU A 263 -1.39 -7.83 4.35
C LEU A 263 -2.16 -6.51 4.19
N LEU A 264 -2.28 -6.01 2.98
CA LEU A 264 -2.99 -4.77 2.67
C LEU A 264 -4.52 -4.98 2.62
N GLU A 265 -5.01 -6.14 2.21
CA GLU A 265 -6.44 -6.47 2.17
C GLU A 265 -7.05 -6.76 3.55
N ASP A 266 -6.25 -7.26 4.51
CA ASP A 266 -6.71 -7.62 5.87
C ASP A 266 -7.10 -6.39 6.73
N ILE A 267 -6.93 -5.18 6.21
CA ILE A 267 -7.25 -3.95 6.90
C ILE A 267 -8.74 -3.61 6.68
N SER A 268 -9.59 -4.22 7.49
CA SER A 268 -11.06 -4.01 7.43
C SER A 268 -11.53 -2.69 8.03
N THR A 269 -10.64 -1.93 8.69
CA THR A 269 -10.98 -0.70 9.41
C THR A 269 -10.37 0.53 8.75
N SER A 270 -11.03 1.68 8.90
CA SER A 270 -10.52 3.00 8.47
C SER A 270 -9.39 3.53 9.37
N GLU A 271 -8.86 2.70 10.26
CA GLU A 271 -7.84 3.10 11.22
C GLU A 271 -6.43 2.80 10.69
N ILE A 272 -5.46 3.59 11.14
CA ILE A 272 -4.05 3.32 10.86
C ILE A 272 -3.65 2.04 11.60
N ASN A 273 -3.08 1.09 10.87
CA ASN A 273 -2.49 -0.11 11.42
C ASN A 273 -0.97 -0.07 11.25
N VAL A 274 -0.25 -0.59 12.26
CA VAL A 274 1.21 -0.63 12.27
C VAL A 274 1.65 -2.05 12.60
N LYS A 275 2.50 -2.63 11.76
CA LYS A 275 3.20 -3.90 12.02
C LYS A 275 4.70 -3.64 12.10
N ILE A 276 5.36 -4.20 13.12
CA ILE A 276 6.76 -3.96 13.45
C ILE A 276 7.50 -5.30 13.46
N GLY A 277 8.58 -5.40 12.68
CA GLY A 277 9.48 -6.55 12.69
C GLY A 277 8.76 -7.89 12.49
N HIS A 278 8.91 -8.79 13.43
CA HIS A 278 8.32 -10.14 13.38
C HIS A 278 6.79 -10.19 13.31
N GLU A 279 6.09 -9.09 13.56
CA GLU A 279 4.64 -9.02 13.36
C GLU A 279 4.24 -9.04 11.87
N ILE A 280 5.19 -8.76 10.97
CA ILE A 280 4.99 -8.78 9.52
C ILE A 280 5.23 -10.20 8.99
N ASP A 281 6.42 -10.72 9.21
CA ASP A 281 6.87 -12.06 8.82
C ASP A 281 8.15 -12.37 9.63
N GLU A 282 8.43 -13.67 9.90
CA GLU A 282 9.60 -14.08 10.69
C GLU A 282 10.96 -13.61 10.12
N GLY A 283 11.04 -13.39 8.82
CA GLY A 283 12.24 -12.91 8.13
C GLY A 283 12.41 -11.39 8.04
N LEU A 284 11.51 -10.60 8.63
CA LEU A 284 11.42 -9.15 8.42
C LEU A 284 11.59 -8.32 9.71
N SER A 285 12.51 -8.74 10.59
CA SER A 285 12.77 -8.08 11.89
C SER A 285 13.15 -6.60 11.80
N ASP A 286 13.77 -6.18 10.69
CA ASP A 286 14.39 -4.85 10.58
C ASP A 286 13.49 -3.78 9.94
N ILE A 287 12.26 -4.14 9.57
CA ILE A 287 11.32 -3.22 8.93
C ILE A 287 10.02 -3.06 9.72
N SER A 288 9.35 -1.94 9.44
CA SER A 288 7.99 -1.69 9.89
C SER A 288 7.12 -1.26 8.70
N ILE A 289 5.85 -1.61 8.77
CA ILE A 289 4.83 -1.25 7.78
C ILE A 289 3.69 -0.52 8.49
N ILE A 290 3.40 0.69 8.05
CA ILE A 290 2.26 1.49 8.51
C ILE A 290 1.24 1.54 7.39
N THR A 291 0.05 1.04 7.64
CA THR A 291 -1.01 0.96 6.63
C THR A 291 -2.21 1.81 7.01
N SER A 292 -2.90 2.30 6.00
CA SER A 292 -4.13 3.08 6.15
C SER A 292 -4.97 2.98 4.89
N GLN A 293 -6.28 3.22 5.00
CA GLN A 293 -7.16 3.29 3.83
C GLN A 293 -7.18 4.72 3.29
N TYR A 294 -7.45 4.91 2.03
CA TYR A 294 -7.81 6.19 1.43
C TYR A 294 -9.14 6.08 0.68
N HIS A 295 -9.86 7.18 0.60
CA HIS A 295 -11.10 7.24 -0.17
C HIS A 295 -10.79 7.83 -1.55
N PHE A 296 -11.19 7.11 -2.58
CA PHE A 296 -11.08 7.56 -3.96
C PHE A 296 -12.33 8.38 -4.33
N ASP A 297 -13.49 7.86 -3.93
CA ASP A 297 -14.80 8.51 -3.95
C ASP A 297 -15.63 8.02 -2.75
N ASP A 298 -16.92 8.32 -2.71
CA ASP A 298 -17.81 7.91 -1.61
C ASP A 298 -17.94 6.38 -1.49
N ALA A 299 -17.71 5.63 -2.55
CA ALA A 299 -17.90 4.18 -2.62
C ALA A 299 -16.58 3.39 -2.66
N LEU A 300 -15.51 3.97 -3.21
CA LEU A 300 -14.26 3.28 -3.50
C LEU A 300 -13.17 3.65 -2.51
N LYS A 301 -12.58 2.62 -1.90
CA LYS A 301 -11.48 2.74 -0.94
C LYS A 301 -10.26 2.00 -1.45
N GLY A 302 -9.13 2.66 -1.41
CA GLY A 302 -7.83 2.03 -1.66
C GLY A 302 -7.02 1.91 -0.37
N GLN A 303 -5.85 1.32 -0.48
CA GLN A 303 -4.92 1.10 0.64
C GLN A 303 -3.61 1.84 0.39
N ILE A 304 -3.03 2.35 1.47
CA ILE A 304 -1.68 2.92 1.48
C ILE A 304 -0.86 2.13 2.48
N ALA A 305 0.40 1.86 2.14
CA ALA A 305 1.40 1.40 3.09
C ALA A 305 2.64 2.30 3.02
N VAL A 306 3.21 2.62 4.16
CA VAL A 306 4.53 3.24 4.31
C VAL A 306 5.46 2.22 4.91
N ILE A 307 6.57 1.94 4.24
CA ILE A 307 7.55 0.92 4.61
C ILE A 307 8.87 1.61 4.94
N GLY A 308 9.36 1.35 6.12
CA GLY A 308 10.63 1.90 6.60
C GLY A 308 11.33 0.94 7.58
N PRO A 309 12.51 1.32 8.09
CA PRO A 309 13.18 0.55 9.13
C PRO A 309 12.35 0.50 10.42
N THR A 310 12.61 -0.47 11.28
CA THR A 310 11.98 -0.55 12.61
C THR A 310 12.18 0.73 13.41
N ALA A 311 13.32 1.42 13.24
CA ALA A 311 13.62 2.71 13.81
C ALA A 311 13.18 3.88 12.91
N MET A 312 11.89 3.94 12.53
CA MET A 312 11.34 5.02 11.70
C MET A 312 10.63 6.10 12.53
N HIS A 313 10.44 7.29 11.95
CA HIS A 313 9.70 8.40 12.56
C HIS A 313 8.18 8.14 12.54
N TYR A 314 7.70 7.21 13.37
CA TYR A 314 6.28 6.79 13.42
C TYR A 314 5.31 7.96 13.57
N GLN A 315 5.62 8.92 14.46
CA GLN A 315 4.75 10.07 14.71
C GLN A 315 4.52 10.89 13.44
N ASN A 316 5.59 11.17 12.67
CA ASN A 316 5.50 11.94 11.44
C ASN A 316 4.67 11.22 10.38
N VAL A 317 4.88 9.91 10.22
CA VAL A 317 4.15 9.08 9.26
C VAL A 317 2.67 8.97 9.63
N ILE A 318 2.36 8.71 10.92
CA ILE A 318 0.99 8.63 11.42
C ILE A 318 0.27 9.98 11.22
N GLN A 319 0.95 11.11 11.53
CA GLN A 319 0.39 12.44 11.30
C GLN A 319 0.16 12.70 9.81
N LEU A 320 1.12 12.36 8.95
CA LEU A 320 0.98 12.48 7.49
C LEU A 320 -0.23 11.70 6.98
N LEU A 321 -0.35 10.42 7.36
CA LEU A 321 -1.47 9.57 6.97
C LEU A 321 -2.80 10.13 7.49
N ASN A 322 -2.87 10.64 8.71
CA ASN A 322 -4.05 11.33 9.23
C ASN A 322 -4.38 12.64 8.50
N GLN A 323 -3.39 13.29 7.87
CA GLN A 323 -3.59 14.49 7.07
C GLN A 323 -4.09 14.20 5.65
N ILE A 324 -4.03 13.04 5.16
CA ILE A 324 -4.45 12.62 3.81
C ILE A 324 -5.95 12.29 3.75
N TRP A 325 -6.59 12.06 4.89
CA TRP A 325 -8.00 11.66 5.07
C TRP A 325 -8.93 12.82 5.28
#